data_6fc0969b35b1fa6cee8393bdb2ad4541
#
_entry.id   6fc0969b35b1fa6cee8393bdb2ad4541
#
_cell.length_a   1.000
_cell.length_b   1.000
_cell.length_c   1.000
_cell.angle_alpha   90.00
_cell.angle_beta   90.00
_cell.angle_gamma   90.00
#
_symmetry.space_group_name_H-M   'P 1'
#
loop_
_entity.id
_entity.type
_entity.pdbx_description
1 polymer ?
#
loop_
_entity_poly.entity_id
_entity_poly.type
_entity_poly.pdbx_seq_one_letter_code
_entity_poly.pdbx_strand_id
1 'polypeptide(L)'
;MKVIALKNIILEKNTITYKFDIPEELRKHINMEYIDEHNQGTLFVRPQKETKLEEIPKSILSIPFIGTMMGIAMLYQIPIKVDEVDADYLKSTQELGLIFNKMYPQGNLKLKVISDRVIENKKNSVGTNKTSVFFTGGVDATSALVETINLKPLLINIVGGDIALSNQKAHSRLEEYFNKVKNNIPGVDYCFVESNCRELFKEYSFDEKFKKFIDRELWWGYWASVAHIVVMTAVIAPVIYSKNINCHYIGSSHSSLDSAFDANNEEIINAINYCGCKFISADADLDRNEKVKKIVDYSSKTNKYFELQVCWNKQEGMNCCKCEKML
;
A
#
# COMPACT_ATOMS: atom_id res chain seq x y z
N MET A 1 -8.27 -27.31 10.19
CA MET A 1 -8.62 -26.36 9.11
C MET A 1 -7.33 -25.67 8.69
N LYS A 2 -7.02 -25.64 7.40
CA LYS A 2 -5.87 -24.86 6.90
C LYS A 2 -6.11 -23.39 7.11
N VAL A 3 -5.11 -22.67 7.61
CA VAL A 3 -5.22 -21.25 7.93
C VAL A 3 -3.84 -20.60 7.83
N ILE A 4 -3.76 -19.35 7.35
CA ILE A 4 -2.60 -18.50 7.46
C ILE A 4 -2.70 -17.80 8.81
N ALA A 5 -1.91 -18.18 9.80
CA ALA A 5 -2.08 -17.73 11.17
C ALA A 5 -0.95 -16.81 11.64
N LEU A 6 -1.31 -15.60 12.02
CA LEU A 6 -0.38 -14.72 12.76
C LEU A 6 -0.11 -15.36 14.13
N LYS A 7 1.16 -15.54 14.45
CA LYS A 7 1.61 -16.13 15.74
C LYS A 7 2.10 -15.07 16.70
N ASN A 8 3.00 -14.23 16.24
CA ASN A 8 3.62 -13.22 17.08
C ASN A 8 3.76 -11.90 16.33
N ILE A 9 3.53 -10.82 17.05
CA ILE A 9 3.94 -9.46 16.67
C ILE A 9 5.05 -9.07 17.65
N ILE A 10 6.25 -8.88 17.12
CA ILE A 10 7.44 -8.53 17.91
C ILE A 10 7.77 -7.08 17.61
N LEU A 11 7.87 -6.27 18.65
CA LEU A 11 8.19 -4.84 18.55
C LEU A 11 9.62 -4.62 19.04
N GLU A 12 10.51 -4.21 18.15
CA GLU A 12 11.91 -3.94 18.47
C GLU A 12 12.33 -2.61 17.84
N LYS A 13 12.70 -1.64 18.68
CA LYS A 13 13.00 -0.27 18.22
C LYS A 13 11.86 0.26 17.35
N ASN A 14 12.13 0.54 16.07
CA ASN A 14 11.12 1.01 15.10
C ASN A 14 10.63 -0.11 14.16
N THR A 15 10.88 -1.38 14.47
CA THR A 15 10.50 -2.51 13.61
C THR A 15 9.40 -3.33 14.24
N ILE A 16 8.39 -3.61 13.45
CA ILE A 16 7.31 -4.55 13.74
C ILE A 16 7.63 -5.81 12.93
N THR A 17 7.89 -6.93 13.60
CA THR A 17 8.13 -8.22 12.96
C THR A 17 6.95 -9.14 13.21
N TYR A 18 6.42 -9.71 12.14
CA TYR A 18 5.32 -10.66 12.16
C TYR A 18 5.85 -12.06 11.92
N LYS A 19 5.63 -12.96 12.87
CA LYS A 19 5.87 -14.40 12.71
C LYS A 19 4.55 -15.10 12.47
N PHE A 20 4.47 -15.93 11.43
CA PHE A 20 3.23 -16.55 11.04
C PHE A 20 3.41 -17.96 10.48
N ASP A 21 2.40 -18.80 10.70
CA ASP A 21 2.36 -20.15 10.12
C ASP A 21 1.85 -20.08 8.69
N ILE A 22 2.51 -20.85 7.83
CA ILE A 22 2.18 -20.95 6.42
C ILE A 22 1.76 -22.40 6.14
N PRO A 23 0.55 -22.65 5.61
CA PRO A 23 0.15 -23.96 5.09
C PRO A 23 1.20 -24.46 4.06
N GLU A 24 1.52 -25.74 4.13
CA GLU A 24 2.61 -26.35 3.32
C GLU A 24 2.46 -26.06 1.81
N GLU A 25 1.23 -26.11 1.31
CA GLU A 25 0.92 -25.82 -0.10
C GLU A 25 1.23 -24.40 -0.53
N LEU A 26 1.33 -23.43 0.42
CA LEU A 26 1.64 -22.04 0.14
C LEU A 26 3.14 -21.72 0.25
N ARG A 27 3.95 -22.58 0.86
CA ARG A 27 5.39 -22.34 1.08
C ARG A 27 6.16 -22.11 -0.21
N LYS A 28 5.78 -22.79 -1.29
CA LYS A 28 6.39 -22.61 -2.62
C LYS A 28 6.27 -21.17 -3.16
N HIS A 29 5.33 -20.39 -2.64
CA HIS A 29 5.06 -19.02 -3.04
C HIS A 29 5.79 -17.98 -2.20
N ILE A 30 6.40 -18.41 -1.09
CA ILE A 30 7.17 -17.54 -0.20
C ILE A 30 8.65 -17.65 -0.55
N ASN A 31 9.37 -16.54 -0.55
CA ASN A 31 10.81 -16.54 -0.68
C ASN A 31 11.45 -17.16 0.56
N MET A 32 12.36 -18.10 0.35
CA MET A 32 12.96 -18.92 1.41
C MET A 32 13.75 -18.12 2.44
N GLU A 33 14.29 -16.98 2.05
CA GLU A 33 14.99 -16.05 2.94
C GLU A 33 14.09 -15.46 4.05
N TYR A 34 12.76 -15.49 3.85
CA TYR A 34 11.75 -15.02 4.82
C TYR A 34 11.07 -16.19 5.55
N ILE A 35 11.60 -17.40 5.45
CA ILE A 35 11.17 -18.58 6.21
C ILE A 35 12.28 -18.92 7.21
N ASP A 36 11.95 -18.95 8.51
CA ASP A 36 12.92 -19.28 9.55
C ASP A 36 13.10 -20.79 9.75
N GLU A 37 14.00 -21.17 10.66
CA GLU A 37 14.31 -22.56 11.01
C GLU A 37 13.13 -23.36 11.56
N HIS A 38 12.11 -22.66 12.08
CA HIS A 38 10.86 -23.27 12.55
C HIS A 38 9.78 -23.33 11.46
N ASN A 39 10.15 -23.07 10.19
CA ASN A 39 9.25 -22.99 9.05
C ASN A 39 8.15 -21.92 9.18
N GLN A 40 8.39 -20.87 9.96
CA GLN A 40 7.51 -19.72 10.07
C GLN A 40 7.90 -18.63 9.08
N GLY A 41 6.91 -17.99 8.47
CA GLY A 41 7.12 -16.83 7.63
C GLY A 41 7.44 -15.59 8.46
N THR A 42 8.21 -14.68 7.87
CA THR A 42 8.61 -13.43 8.50
C THR A 42 8.27 -12.26 7.57
N LEU A 43 7.32 -11.43 8.01
CA LEU A 43 7.05 -10.11 7.43
C LEU A 43 7.58 -9.07 8.40
N PHE A 44 8.10 -7.94 7.89
CA PHE A 44 8.41 -6.80 8.73
C PHE A 44 7.88 -5.49 8.15
N VAL A 45 7.62 -4.55 9.06
CA VAL A 45 7.27 -3.15 8.76
C VAL A 45 8.11 -2.24 9.66
N ARG A 46 8.81 -1.29 9.05
CA ARG A 46 9.69 -0.36 9.77
C ARG A 46 9.43 1.08 9.35
N PRO A 47 8.65 1.86 10.10
CA PRO A 47 8.58 3.31 9.91
C PRO A 47 9.94 3.96 10.20
N GLN A 48 10.43 4.81 9.30
CA GLN A 48 11.73 5.47 9.48
C GLN A 48 11.73 6.60 10.52
N LYS A 49 10.57 7.24 10.77
CA LYS A 49 10.44 8.26 11.81
C LYS A 49 9.96 7.63 13.10
N GLU A 50 10.38 8.21 14.24
CA GLU A 50 9.96 7.78 15.55
C GLU A 50 8.44 7.59 15.61
N THR A 51 8.06 6.35 15.79
CA THR A 51 6.70 5.89 15.97
C THR A 51 6.71 5.09 17.26
N LYS A 52 5.91 5.50 18.22
CA LYS A 52 5.78 4.78 19.50
C LYS A 52 4.95 3.52 19.26
N LEU A 53 5.61 2.47 18.82
CA LEU A 53 4.97 1.22 18.39
C LEU A 53 4.19 0.57 19.55
N GLU A 54 4.67 0.70 20.77
CA GLU A 54 4.06 0.19 22.00
C GLU A 54 2.72 0.84 22.35
N GLU A 55 2.44 2.04 21.83
CA GLU A 55 1.16 2.74 22.01
C GLU A 55 0.11 2.33 20.95
N ILE A 56 0.48 1.51 19.95
CA ILE A 56 -0.40 1.11 18.86
C ILE A 56 -1.16 -0.17 19.26
N PRO A 57 -2.51 -0.19 19.19
CA PRO A 57 -3.29 -1.39 19.48
C PRO A 57 -2.91 -2.58 18.60
N LYS A 58 -2.94 -3.79 19.17
CA LYS A 58 -2.67 -5.03 18.39
C LYS A 58 -3.59 -5.18 17.19
N SER A 59 -4.83 -4.76 17.30
CA SER A 59 -5.82 -4.77 16.20
C SER A 59 -5.37 -3.90 15.01
N ILE A 60 -4.65 -2.80 15.24
CA ILE A 60 -4.04 -1.98 14.19
C ILE A 60 -2.74 -2.62 13.70
N LEU A 61 -1.91 -3.14 14.63
CA LEU A 61 -0.67 -3.83 14.28
C LEU A 61 -0.89 -5.10 13.46
N SER A 62 -2.08 -5.73 13.48
CA SER A 62 -2.39 -6.90 12.65
C SER A 62 -2.74 -6.55 11.20
N ILE A 63 -3.09 -5.29 10.91
CA ILE A 63 -3.50 -4.85 9.57
C ILE A 63 -2.44 -5.11 8.49
N PRO A 64 -1.15 -4.77 8.69
CA PRO A 64 -0.10 -5.05 7.70
C PRO A 64 -0.01 -6.52 7.31
N PHE A 65 -0.13 -7.42 8.28
CA PHE A 65 -0.15 -8.86 8.03
C PHE A 65 -1.38 -9.27 7.23
N ILE A 66 -2.58 -8.84 7.63
CA ILE A 66 -3.82 -9.21 6.95
C ILE A 66 -3.78 -8.73 5.49
N GLY A 67 -3.44 -7.46 5.24
CA GLY A 67 -3.39 -6.90 3.88
C GLY A 67 -2.35 -7.58 3.01
N THR A 68 -1.15 -7.88 3.55
CA THR A 68 -0.11 -8.59 2.81
C THR A 68 -0.53 -10.02 2.43
N MET A 69 -1.26 -10.71 3.30
CA MET A 69 -1.72 -12.09 3.04
C MET A 69 -3.02 -12.16 2.23
N MET A 70 -3.73 -11.04 2.03
CA MET A 70 -5.08 -11.03 1.44
C MET A 70 -5.13 -11.69 0.06
N GLY A 71 -4.23 -11.32 -0.85
CA GLY A 71 -4.24 -11.84 -2.22
C GLY A 71 -4.04 -13.36 -2.29
N ILE A 72 -3.06 -13.90 -1.54
CA ILE A 72 -2.84 -15.34 -1.49
C ILE A 72 -3.97 -16.08 -0.77
N ALA A 73 -4.53 -15.48 0.27
CA ALA A 73 -5.66 -16.03 1.00
C ALA A 73 -6.89 -16.18 0.12
N MET A 74 -7.22 -15.15 -0.67
CA MET A 74 -8.32 -15.21 -1.65
C MET A 74 -8.07 -16.26 -2.72
N LEU A 75 -6.87 -16.27 -3.31
CA LEU A 75 -6.52 -17.19 -4.39
C LEU A 75 -6.62 -18.66 -4.01
N TYR A 76 -6.24 -18.98 -2.76
CA TYR A 76 -6.25 -20.35 -2.24
C TYR A 76 -7.47 -20.65 -1.37
N GLN A 77 -8.35 -19.66 -1.14
CA GLN A 77 -9.52 -19.77 -0.27
C GLN A 77 -9.15 -20.28 1.15
N ILE A 78 -8.01 -19.79 1.65
CA ILE A 78 -7.49 -20.13 2.97
C ILE A 78 -7.74 -18.94 3.91
N PRO A 79 -8.40 -19.11 5.05
CA PRO A 79 -8.64 -18.03 5.98
C PRO A 79 -7.34 -17.46 6.56
N ILE A 80 -7.35 -16.16 6.85
CA ILE A 80 -6.33 -15.49 7.66
C ILE A 80 -6.81 -15.49 9.12
N LYS A 81 -5.96 -15.91 10.05
CA LYS A 81 -6.25 -15.87 11.49
C LYS A 81 -5.33 -14.88 12.21
N VAL A 82 -5.95 -14.03 13.03
CA VAL A 82 -5.27 -13.07 13.93
C VAL A 82 -5.96 -13.10 15.30
N ASP A 83 -5.30 -12.62 16.36
CA ASP A 83 -5.92 -12.50 17.69
C ASP A 83 -6.92 -11.35 17.72
N GLU A 84 -6.53 -10.20 17.19
CA GLU A 84 -7.34 -8.98 17.18
C GLU A 84 -7.36 -8.35 15.80
N VAL A 85 -8.51 -7.76 15.44
CA VAL A 85 -8.68 -7.00 14.22
C VAL A 85 -9.44 -5.70 14.46
N ASP A 86 -9.07 -4.63 13.77
CA ASP A 86 -9.83 -3.38 13.74
C ASP A 86 -11.20 -3.60 13.06
N ALA A 87 -12.27 -3.08 13.69
CA ALA A 87 -13.64 -3.30 13.23
C ALA A 87 -13.89 -2.73 11.82
N ASP A 88 -13.34 -1.54 11.54
CA ASP A 88 -13.47 -0.90 10.23
C ASP A 88 -12.69 -1.68 9.17
N TYR A 89 -11.47 -2.14 9.51
CA TYR A 89 -10.67 -2.94 8.58
C TYR A 89 -11.28 -4.31 8.29
N LEU A 90 -11.90 -4.94 9.27
CA LEU A 90 -12.62 -6.21 9.05
C LEU A 90 -13.75 -6.03 8.04
N LYS A 91 -14.53 -4.94 8.13
CA LYS A 91 -15.55 -4.59 7.13
C LYS A 91 -14.92 -4.35 5.76
N SER A 92 -13.82 -3.58 5.71
CA SER A 92 -13.07 -3.34 4.47
C SER A 92 -12.60 -4.64 3.82
N THR A 93 -12.11 -5.62 4.58
CA THR A 93 -11.69 -6.92 4.02
C THR A 93 -12.85 -7.69 3.38
N GLN A 94 -14.05 -7.60 3.96
CA GLN A 94 -15.25 -8.24 3.41
C GLN A 94 -15.66 -7.56 2.09
N GLU A 95 -15.68 -6.23 2.05
CA GLU A 95 -16.01 -5.43 0.88
C GLU A 95 -15.00 -5.65 -0.25
N LEU A 96 -13.70 -5.61 0.05
CA LEU A 96 -12.63 -5.91 -0.90
C LEU A 96 -12.79 -7.32 -1.50
N GLY A 97 -13.13 -8.32 -0.69
CA GLY A 97 -13.42 -9.67 -1.19
C GLY A 97 -14.56 -9.70 -2.22
N LEU A 98 -15.62 -8.90 -2.01
CA LEU A 98 -16.73 -8.78 -2.95
C LEU A 98 -16.31 -8.06 -4.25
N ILE A 99 -15.53 -6.96 -4.12
CA ILE A 99 -15.02 -6.20 -5.27
C ILE A 99 -14.12 -7.09 -6.14
N PHE A 100 -13.15 -7.78 -5.55
CA PHE A 100 -12.27 -8.68 -6.29
C PHE A 100 -13.03 -9.85 -6.93
N ASN A 101 -14.06 -10.38 -6.26
CA ASN A 101 -14.90 -11.42 -6.86
C ASN A 101 -15.74 -10.89 -8.04
N LYS A 102 -16.17 -9.64 -8.01
CA LYS A 102 -16.84 -8.95 -9.12
C LYS A 102 -15.86 -8.69 -10.29
N MET A 103 -14.63 -8.26 -9.98
CA MET A 103 -13.58 -8.05 -10.98
C MET A 103 -13.13 -9.36 -11.64
N TYR A 104 -13.06 -10.44 -10.89
CA TYR A 104 -12.56 -11.76 -11.32
C TYR A 104 -13.57 -12.88 -11.03
N PRO A 105 -14.75 -12.86 -11.65
CA PRO A 105 -15.87 -13.74 -11.28
C PRO A 105 -15.55 -15.24 -11.44
N GLN A 106 -14.68 -15.58 -12.40
CA GLN A 106 -14.26 -16.97 -12.63
C GLN A 106 -13.33 -17.50 -11.53
N GLY A 107 -12.71 -16.61 -10.75
CA GLY A 107 -11.78 -16.96 -9.67
C GLY A 107 -12.47 -17.41 -8.40
N ASN A 108 -13.75 -17.09 -8.21
CA ASN A 108 -14.48 -17.31 -6.96
C ASN A 108 -13.66 -16.87 -5.73
N LEU A 109 -13.09 -15.66 -5.83
CA LEU A 109 -12.18 -15.11 -4.83
C LEU A 109 -12.94 -14.80 -3.54
N LYS A 110 -12.72 -15.62 -2.51
CA LYS A 110 -13.35 -15.44 -1.19
C LYS A 110 -12.29 -15.13 -0.17
N LEU A 111 -12.50 -14.05 0.58
CA LEU A 111 -11.67 -13.69 1.70
C LEU A 111 -12.40 -13.96 3.01
N LYS A 112 -11.70 -14.61 3.94
CA LYS A 112 -12.19 -14.82 5.30
C LYS A 112 -11.10 -14.46 6.29
N VAL A 113 -11.36 -13.46 7.13
CA VAL A 113 -10.53 -13.13 8.30
C VAL A 113 -11.21 -13.71 9.54
N ILE A 114 -10.46 -14.43 10.35
CA ILE A 114 -10.90 -15.00 11.62
C ILE A 114 -10.13 -14.29 12.72
N SER A 115 -10.81 -13.74 13.69
CA SER A 115 -10.20 -13.09 14.84
C SER A 115 -10.85 -13.53 16.12
N ASP A 116 -10.09 -13.55 17.22
CA ASP A 116 -10.62 -13.86 18.54
C ASP A 116 -11.35 -12.63 19.12
N ARG A 117 -10.90 -11.40 18.74
CA ARG A 117 -11.51 -10.13 19.16
C ARG A 117 -11.58 -9.13 18.01
N VAL A 118 -12.70 -8.43 17.92
CA VAL A 118 -12.91 -7.29 17.01
C VAL A 118 -12.91 -6.02 17.86
N ILE A 119 -12.04 -5.08 17.54
CA ILE A 119 -11.80 -3.86 18.33
C ILE A 119 -12.22 -2.62 17.55
N GLU A 120 -13.07 -1.80 18.15
CA GLU A 120 -13.36 -0.45 17.64
C GLU A 120 -12.26 0.52 18.07
N ASN A 121 -11.39 0.90 17.15
CA ASN A 121 -10.34 1.88 17.39
C ASN A 121 -10.86 3.28 17.05
N LYS A 122 -11.36 3.99 18.05
CA LYS A 122 -11.77 5.39 17.88
C LYS A 122 -10.55 6.29 18.01
N LYS A 123 -10.30 7.14 17.01
CA LYS A 123 -9.33 8.22 17.15
C LYS A 123 -9.89 9.28 18.10
N ASN A 124 -9.02 9.81 18.95
CA ASN A 124 -9.36 10.99 19.73
C ASN A 124 -9.59 12.16 18.76
N SER A 125 -10.85 12.53 18.55
CA SER A 125 -11.29 13.52 17.57
C SER A 125 -10.95 14.98 17.94
N VAL A 126 -10.06 15.20 18.91
CA VAL A 126 -9.72 16.56 19.37
C VAL A 126 -8.62 17.14 18.46
N GLY A 127 -9.04 17.89 17.47
CA GLY A 127 -8.33 19.07 16.98
C GLY A 127 -7.21 18.89 15.98
N THR A 128 -7.35 18.25 14.86
CA THR A 128 -6.76 18.57 13.55
C THR A 128 -7.00 17.41 12.58
N ASN A 129 -7.75 17.65 11.52
CA ASN A 129 -7.85 16.71 10.39
C ASN A 129 -6.48 16.61 9.73
N LYS A 130 -5.68 15.61 10.12
CA LYS A 130 -4.39 15.35 9.49
C LYS A 130 -4.60 14.51 8.23
N THR A 131 -3.92 14.92 7.19
CA THR A 131 -4.00 14.31 5.87
C THR A 131 -2.66 13.70 5.51
N SER A 132 -2.66 12.64 4.73
CA SER A 132 -1.47 12.08 4.11
C SER A 132 -1.72 11.71 2.65
N VAL A 133 -0.65 11.55 1.89
CA VAL A 133 -0.67 11.20 0.46
C VAL A 133 0.38 10.15 0.20
N PHE A 134 0.05 9.09 -0.56
CA PHE A 134 1.09 8.27 -1.16
C PHE A 134 1.83 9.09 -2.22
N PHE A 135 3.13 9.23 -2.03
CA PHE A 135 3.94 10.05 -2.90
C PHE A 135 5.14 9.28 -3.45
N THR A 136 5.26 9.28 -4.77
CA THR A 136 6.36 8.64 -5.50
C THR A 136 7.05 9.61 -6.47
N GLY A 137 6.53 10.84 -6.57
CA GLY A 137 6.95 11.83 -7.56
C GLY A 137 6.42 11.59 -8.98
N GLY A 138 5.62 10.53 -9.20
CA GLY A 138 4.92 10.31 -10.48
C GLY A 138 3.81 11.35 -10.71
N VAL A 139 3.27 11.40 -11.94
CA VAL A 139 2.21 12.35 -12.32
C VAL A 139 1.02 12.23 -11.38
N ASP A 140 0.49 11.02 -11.18
CA ASP A 140 -0.72 10.78 -10.39
C ASP A 140 -0.51 11.19 -8.92
N ALA A 141 0.62 10.79 -8.33
CA ALA A 141 0.97 11.14 -6.96
C ALA A 141 1.22 12.65 -6.77
N THR A 142 1.82 13.32 -7.79
CA THR A 142 2.07 14.76 -7.75
C THR A 142 0.77 15.55 -7.93
N SER A 143 -0.15 15.07 -8.77
CA SER A 143 -1.48 15.67 -8.93
C SER A 143 -2.28 15.58 -7.62
N ALA A 144 -2.26 14.42 -6.94
CA ALA A 144 -2.86 14.24 -5.63
C ALA A 144 -2.24 15.14 -4.55
N LEU A 145 -0.91 15.36 -4.60
CA LEU A 145 -0.25 16.31 -3.72
C LEU A 145 -0.73 17.74 -3.98
N VAL A 146 -0.83 18.16 -5.26
CA VAL A 146 -1.32 19.51 -5.63
C VAL A 146 -2.75 19.72 -5.12
N GLU A 147 -3.62 18.70 -5.20
CA GLU A 147 -4.98 18.77 -4.67
C GLU A 147 -5.03 19.01 -3.16
N THR A 148 -4.16 18.34 -2.45
CA THR A 148 -4.16 18.32 -0.97
C THR A 148 -3.17 19.30 -0.34
N ILE A 149 -2.44 20.08 -1.13
CA ILE A 149 -1.27 20.85 -0.68
C ILE A 149 -1.62 21.87 0.43
N ASN A 150 -2.82 22.47 0.37
CA ASN A 150 -3.29 23.41 1.39
C ASN A 150 -3.59 22.74 2.75
N LEU A 151 -3.76 21.40 2.76
CA LEU A 151 -3.94 20.59 3.96
C LEU A 151 -2.60 20.23 4.60
N LYS A 152 -1.47 20.60 3.98
CA LYS A 152 -0.10 20.28 4.44
C LYS A 152 0.08 18.78 4.75
N PRO A 153 -0.13 17.92 3.75
CA PRO A 153 -0.18 16.48 3.97
C PRO A 153 1.19 15.92 4.39
N LEU A 154 1.16 14.80 5.13
CA LEU A 154 2.31 13.93 5.30
C LEU A 154 2.48 13.08 4.03
N LEU A 155 3.61 13.20 3.35
CA LEU A 155 3.94 12.34 2.22
C LEU A 155 4.43 10.98 2.74
N ILE A 156 3.82 9.90 2.27
CA ILE A 156 4.22 8.53 2.66
C ILE A 156 4.73 7.79 1.43
N ASN A 157 5.87 7.12 1.57
CA ASN A 157 6.42 6.22 0.57
C ASN A 157 6.82 4.90 1.22
N ILE A 158 6.65 3.80 0.47
CA ILE A 158 7.01 2.46 0.92
C ILE A 158 8.28 2.01 0.21
N VAL A 159 9.31 1.75 1.00
CA VAL A 159 10.57 1.15 0.58
C VAL A 159 10.42 -0.38 0.64
N GLY A 160 10.78 -1.08 -0.43
CA GLY A 160 10.50 -2.51 -0.61
C GLY A 160 9.21 -2.80 -1.38
N GLY A 161 8.51 -1.73 -1.88
CA GLY A 161 7.43 -1.86 -2.85
C GLY A 161 7.96 -1.88 -4.29
N ASP A 162 8.09 -0.71 -4.92
CA ASP A 162 8.59 -0.59 -6.30
C ASP A 162 10.12 -0.60 -6.39
N ILE A 163 10.82 -0.22 -5.32
CA ILE A 163 12.29 -0.21 -5.24
C ILE A 163 12.69 -1.29 -4.23
N ALA A 164 13.52 -2.24 -4.66
CA ALA A 164 13.99 -3.32 -3.81
C ALA A 164 14.72 -2.80 -2.57
N LEU A 165 14.53 -3.47 -1.42
CA LEU A 165 15.15 -3.11 -0.15
C LEU A 165 16.69 -3.03 -0.24
N SER A 166 17.30 -3.88 -1.07
CA SER A 166 18.75 -3.91 -1.27
C SER A 166 19.31 -2.73 -2.06
N ASN A 167 18.45 -1.95 -2.76
CA ASN A 167 18.90 -0.88 -3.65
C ASN A 167 19.13 0.45 -2.92
N GLN A 168 20.18 0.50 -2.10
CA GLN A 168 20.55 1.67 -1.30
C GLN A 168 20.76 2.95 -2.12
N LYS A 169 21.29 2.82 -3.33
CA LYS A 169 21.50 3.98 -4.23
C LYS A 169 20.18 4.64 -4.62
N ALA A 170 19.18 3.84 -4.98
CA ALA A 170 17.87 4.37 -5.33
C ALA A 170 17.16 4.97 -4.11
N HIS A 171 17.33 4.39 -2.92
CA HIS A 171 16.78 4.92 -1.68
C HIS A 171 17.38 6.28 -1.32
N SER A 172 18.71 6.43 -1.38
CA SER A 172 19.36 7.72 -1.11
C SER A 172 18.87 8.82 -2.05
N ARG A 173 18.74 8.53 -3.34
CA ARG A 173 18.22 9.49 -4.32
C ARG A 173 16.74 9.85 -4.08
N LEU A 174 15.95 8.85 -3.67
CA LEU A 174 14.56 9.08 -3.31
C LEU A 174 14.47 10.01 -2.10
N GLU A 175 15.30 9.82 -1.09
CA GLU A 175 15.35 10.67 0.10
C GLU A 175 15.79 12.10 -0.24
N GLU A 176 16.80 12.27 -1.09
CA GLU A 176 17.21 13.59 -1.61
C GLU A 176 16.04 14.29 -2.32
N TYR A 177 15.29 13.56 -3.13
CA TYR A 177 14.12 14.10 -3.82
C TYR A 177 13.02 14.54 -2.85
N PHE A 178 12.70 13.74 -1.84
CA PHE A 178 11.72 14.10 -0.81
C PHE A 178 12.16 15.32 0.02
N ASN A 179 13.44 15.44 0.31
CA ASN A 179 14.01 16.63 0.96
C ASN A 179 13.83 17.88 0.10
N LYS A 180 14.05 17.79 -1.22
CA LYS A 180 13.78 18.90 -2.14
C LYS A 180 12.29 19.30 -2.11
N VAL A 181 11.37 18.31 -2.17
CA VAL A 181 9.92 18.58 -2.11
C VAL A 181 9.53 19.25 -0.80
N LYS A 182 10.00 18.74 0.35
CA LYS A 182 9.76 19.32 1.66
C LYS A 182 10.25 20.77 1.77
N ASN A 183 11.45 21.05 1.26
CA ASN A 183 12.03 22.40 1.28
C ASN A 183 11.29 23.37 0.35
N ASN A 184 10.75 22.86 -0.77
CA ASN A 184 10.04 23.67 -1.75
C ASN A 184 8.58 23.97 -1.32
N ILE A 185 7.95 23.10 -0.52
CA ILE A 185 6.54 23.22 -0.13
C ILE A 185 6.42 23.36 1.39
N PRO A 186 6.22 24.57 1.90
CA PRO A 186 6.11 24.81 3.34
C PRO A 186 4.97 24.02 4.00
N GLY A 187 5.31 23.36 5.10
CA GLY A 187 4.36 22.61 5.92
C GLY A 187 4.12 21.17 5.46
N VAL A 188 4.69 20.74 4.34
CA VAL A 188 4.74 19.35 3.92
C VAL A 188 5.91 18.63 4.61
N ASP A 189 5.67 17.44 5.12
CA ASP A 189 6.69 16.54 5.66
C ASP A 189 6.56 15.16 5.02
N TYR A 190 7.53 14.26 5.25
CA TYR A 190 7.49 12.92 4.68
C TYR A 190 7.84 11.84 5.70
N CYS A 191 7.43 10.62 5.40
CA CYS A 191 7.74 9.41 6.15
C CYS A 191 7.95 8.25 5.18
N PHE A 192 9.09 7.58 5.27
CA PHE A 192 9.30 6.29 4.61
C PHE A 192 8.88 5.15 5.55
N VAL A 193 8.34 4.09 4.95
CA VAL A 193 8.02 2.84 5.63
C VAL A 193 8.70 1.71 4.88
N GLU A 194 9.67 1.07 5.50
CA GLU A 194 10.34 -0.09 4.92
C GLU A 194 9.56 -1.35 5.20
N SER A 195 9.44 -2.23 4.20
CA SER A 195 8.80 -3.54 4.38
C SER A 195 9.22 -4.52 3.30
N ASN A 196 9.35 -5.79 3.67
CA ASN A 196 9.51 -6.89 2.72
C ASN A 196 8.17 -7.40 2.16
N CYS A 197 7.10 -6.63 2.27
CA CYS A 197 5.74 -7.05 1.91
C CYS A 197 5.60 -7.56 0.46
N ARG A 198 6.37 -7.03 -0.48
CA ARG A 198 6.43 -7.50 -1.87
C ARG A 198 7.46 -8.61 -2.05
N GLU A 199 8.67 -8.43 -1.52
CA GLU A 199 9.76 -9.40 -1.63
C GLU A 199 9.47 -10.70 -0.89
N LEU A 200 8.53 -10.71 0.05
CA LEU A 200 8.06 -11.90 0.74
C LEU A 200 7.57 -12.99 -0.24
N PHE A 201 7.03 -12.58 -1.39
CA PHE A 201 6.39 -13.47 -2.34
C PHE A 201 7.19 -13.67 -3.62
N LYS A 202 7.13 -14.89 -4.15
CA LYS A 202 7.53 -15.20 -5.53
C LYS A 202 6.38 -14.88 -6.47
N GLU A 203 6.22 -13.61 -6.86
CA GLU A 203 5.06 -13.10 -7.60
C GLU A 203 4.70 -13.96 -8.83
N TYR A 204 5.71 -14.34 -9.62
CA TYR A 204 5.52 -15.18 -10.81
C TYR A 204 4.82 -16.52 -10.52
N SER A 205 4.96 -17.04 -9.29
CA SER A 205 4.35 -18.30 -8.88
C SER A 205 2.82 -18.22 -8.71
N PHE A 206 2.29 -17.01 -8.58
CA PHE A 206 0.84 -16.75 -8.52
C PHE A 206 0.25 -16.55 -9.91
N ASP A 207 1.01 -15.97 -10.83
CA ASP A 207 0.55 -15.60 -12.16
C ASP A 207 -0.08 -16.78 -12.91
N GLU A 208 0.54 -17.96 -12.84
CA GLU A 208 0.03 -19.17 -13.48
C GLU A 208 -1.35 -19.60 -12.98
N LYS A 209 -1.67 -19.26 -11.74
CA LYS A 209 -2.99 -19.57 -11.17
C LYS A 209 -4.00 -18.48 -11.50
N PHE A 210 -3.61 -17.21 -11.42
CA PHE A 210 -4.49 -16.08 -11.76
C PHE A 210 -4.82 -16.01 -13.25
N LYS A 211 -3.87 -16.29 -14.14
CA LYS A 211 -4.09 -16.35 -15.60
C LYS A 211 -5.19 -17.31 -16.05
N LYS A 212 -5.59 -18.26 -15.19
CA LYS A 212 -6.73 -19.15 -15.47
C LYS A 212 -8.08 -18.47 -15.33
N PHE A 213 -8.13 -17.34 -14.63
CA PHE A 213 -9.38 -16.62 -14.32
C PHE A 213 -9.55 -15.36 -15.15
N ILE A 214 -8.48 -14.88 -15.79
CA ILE A 214 -8.42 -13.56 -16.39
C ILE A 214 -7.95 -13.69 -17.82
N ASP A 215 -8.54 -12.90 -18.71
CA ASP A 215 -8.03 -12.74 -20.07
C ASP A 215 -6.58 -12.24 -19.99
N ARG A 216 -5.68 -12.90 -20.73
CA ARG A 216 -4.24 -12.60 -20.70
C ARG A 216 -3.91 -11.17 -21.09
N GLU A 217 -4.70 -10.55 -21.93
CA GLU A 217 -4.51 -9.16 -22.36
C GLU A 217 -4.77 -8.15 -21.25
N LEU A 218 -5.57 -8.53 -20.23
CA LEU A 218 -5.93 -7.69 -19.08
C LEU A 218 -5.08 -7.97 -17.82
N TRP A 219 -4.16 -8.93 -17.87
CA TRP A 219 -3.36 -9.33 -16.71
C TRP A 219 -2.04 -8.57 -16.62
N TRP A 220 -1.88 -7.75 -15.60
CA TRP A 220 -0.68 -6.94 -15.31
C TRP A 220 0.27 -7.57 -14.27
N GLY A 221 0.03 -8.83 -13.90
CA GLY A 221 0.74 -9.52 -12.82
C GLY A 221 0.06 -9.36 -11.45
N TYR A 222 0.43 -10.27 -10.53
CA TYR A 222 -0.17 -10.34 -9.19
C TYR A 222 -0.11 -9.01 -8.45
N TRP A 223 1.05 -8.34 -8.48
CA TRP A 223 1.23 -7.07 -7.78
C TRP A 223 0.25 -6.00 -8.27
N ALA A 224 0.27 -5.68 -9.54
CA ALA A 224 -0.57 -4.62 -10.08
C ALA A 224 -2.07 -4.95 -10.03
N SER A 225 -2.46 -6.19 -10.33
CA SER A 225 -3.88 -6.56 -10.47
C SER A 225 -4.58 -6.82 -9.13
N VAL A 226 -3.87 -7.23 -8.07
CA VAL A 226 -4.50 -7.68 -6.81
C VAL A 226 -3.87 -7.07 -5.57
N ALA A 227 -2.55 -6.98 -5.50
CA ALA A 227 -1.86 -6.73 -4.23
C ALA A 227 -1.53 -5.26 -3.96
N HIS A 228 -1.15 -4.49 -4.99
CA HIS A 228 -0.52 -3.18 -4.88
C HIS A 228 -1.14 -2.27 -3.80
N ILE A 229 -2.33 -1.72 -4.04
CA ILE A 229 -2.94 -0.75 -3.13
C ILE A 229 -3.35 -1.40 -1.79
N VAL A 230 -3.85 -2.63 -1.82
CA VAL A 230 -4.29 -3.35 -0.62
C VAL A 230 -3.11 -3.56 0.35
N VAL A 231 -1.96 -3.98 -0.17
CA VAL A 231 -0.75 -4.18 0.64
C VAL A 231 -0.17 -2.86 1.10
N MET A 232 -0.04 -1.89 0.19
CA MET A 232 0.54 -0.58 0.52
C MET A 232 -0.25 0.14 1.60
N THR A 233 -1.57 0.19 1.48
CA THR A 233 -2.44 0.82 2.48
C THR A 233 -2.41 0.10 3.83
N ALA A 234 -2.29 -1.21 3.83
CA ALA A 234 -2.17 -1.99 5.06
C ALA A 234 -0.82 -1.75 5.78
N VAL A 235 0.29 -1.74 5.02
CA VAL A 235 1.65 -1.58 5.57
C VAL A 235 1.83 -0.25 6.30
N ILE A 236 1.13 0.80 5.90
CA ILE A 236 1.20 2.12 6.55
C ILE A 236 0.28 2.27 7.78
N ALA A 237 -0.52 1.26 8.14
CA ALA A 237 -1.49 1.37 9.24
C ALA A 237 -0.88 1.84 10.58
N PRO A 238 0.33 1.38 10.99
CA PRO A 238 0.98 1.91 12.19
C PRO A 238 1.26 3.41 12.12
N VAL A 239 1.67 3.93 10.96
CA VAL A 239 1.91 5.36 10.75
C VAL A 239 0.61 6.15 10.77
N ILE A 240 -0.42 5.67 10.06
CA ILE A 240 -1.76 6.30 10.03
C ILE A 240 -2.31 6.45 11.44
N TYR A 241 -2.21 5.40 12.27
CA TYR A 241 -2.67 5.44 13.65
C TYR A 241 -1.83 6.40 14.48
N SER A 242 -0.51 6.23 14.52
CA SER A 242 0.40 6.99 15.39
C SER A 242 0.43 8.50 15.07
N LYS A 243 0.26 8.87 13.80
CA LYS A 243 0.22 10.26 13.34
C LYS A 243 -1.19 10.86 13.35
N ASN A 244 -2.19 10.08 13.75
CA ASN A 244 -3.60 10.50 13.80
C ASN A 244 -4.12 11.00 12.45
N ILE A 245 -3.82 10.28 11.35
CA ILE A 245 -4.24 10.62 9.99
C ILE A 245 -5.70 10.24 9.80
N ASN A 246 -6.53 11.18 9.35
CA ASN A 246 -7.98 10.99 9.15
C ASN A 246 -8.34 10.70 7.69
N CYS A 247 -7.52 11.22 6.76
CA CYS A 247 -7.68 10.98 5.33
C CYS A 247 -6.33 10.67 4.70
N HIS A 248 -6.28 9.61 3.90
CA HIS A 248 -5.12 9.27 3.09
C HIS A 248 -5.50 9.30 1.62
N TYR A 249 -4.78 10.09 0.82
CA TYR A 249 -5.03 10.25 -0.60
C TYR A 249 -4.08 9.40 -1.42
N ILE A 250 -4.61 8.80 -2.48
CA ILE A 250 -3.88 7.96 -3.42
C ILE A 250 -4.15 8.49 -4.82
N GLY A 251 -3.11 8.83 -5.57
CA GLY A 251 -3.27 9.27 -6.95
C GLY A 251 -3.84 8.13 -7.81
N SER A 252 -5.00 8.36 -8.42
CA SER A 252 -5.60 7.40 -9.35
C SER A 252 -4.73 7.23 -10.59
N SER A 253 -4.49 5.99 -11.03
CA SER A 253 -3.77 5.70 -12.28
C SER A 253 -4.67 5.74 -13.51
N HIS A 254 -5.98 5.57 -13.31
CA HIS A 254 -6.99 5.48 -14.35
C HIS A 254 -8.08 6.50 -14.08
N SER A 255 -8.73 6.99 -15.16
CA SER A 255 -9.97 7.74 -14.99
C SER A 255 -11.09 6.78 -14.54
N SER A 256 -12.09 7.30 -13.87
CA SER A 256 -13.28 6.54 -13.46
C SER A 256 -14.05 5.92 -14.64
N LEU A 257 -13.75 6.37 -15.86
CA LEU A 257 -14.31 5.86 -17.13
C LEU A 257 -13.57 4.61 -17.64
N ASP A 258 -12.35 4.35 -17.14
CA ASP A 258 -11.57 3.20 -17.53
C ASP A 258 -11.95 1.99 -16.68
N SER A 259 -12.50 0.94 -17.27
CA SER A 259 -12.79 -0.33 -16.62
C SER A 259 -11.50 -1.14 -16.38
N ALA A 260 -10.55 -0.56 -15.64
CA ALA A 260 -9.25 -1.19 -15.42
C ALA A 260 -9.33 -2.31 -14.37
N PHE A 261 -8.85 -3.49 -14.73
CA PHE A 261 -8.60 -4.60 -13.81
C PHE A 261 -7.25 -4.40 -13.08
N ASP A 262 -7.19 -3.33 -12.28
CA ASP A 262 -6.01 -2.89 -11.56
C ASP A 262 -6.38 -2.70 -10.08
N ALA A 263 -5.49 -3.10 -9.18
CA ALA A 263 -5.66 -2.87 -7.75
C ALA A 263 -5.69 -1.37 -7.37
N ASN A 264 -5.22 -0.47 -8.24
CA ASN A 264 -5.33 0.98 -8.07
C ASN A 264 -6.68 1.52 -8.63
N ASN A 265 -7.73 0.77 -8.44
CA ASN A 265 -9.09 1.11 -8.81
C ASN A 265 -9.76 1.93 -7.71
N GLU A 266 -10.55 2.92 -8.10
CA GLU A 266 -11.27 3.80 -7.17
C GLU A 266 -12.18 3.01 -6.19
N GLU A 267 -12.90 1.99 -6.68
CA GLU A 267 -13.79 1.15 -5.87
C GLU A 267 -13.02 0.43 -4.76
N ILE A 268 -11.80 -0.07 -5.08
CA ILE A 268 -10.88 -0.71 -4.11
C ILE A 268 -10.37 0.30 -3.09
N ILE A 269 -9.90 1.46 -3.54
CA ILE A 269 -9.34 2.50 -2.67
C ILE A 269 -10.40 2.97 -1.66
N ASN A 270 -11.59 3.29 -2.14
CA ASN A 270 -12.67 3.83 -1.33
C ASN A 270 -13.27 2.80 -0.34
N ALA A 271 -13.10 1.49 -0.61
CA ALA A 271 -13.50 0.42 0.30
C ALA A 271 -12.56 0.24 1.50
N ILE A 272 -11.34 0.81 1.44
CA ILE A 272 -10.36 0.67 2.51
C ILE A 272 -10.65 1.69 3.62
N ASN A 273 -10.81 1.19 4.85
CA ASN A 273 -10.97 2.00 6.03
C ASN A 273 -10.41 1.26 7.25
N TYR A 274 -9.77 1.97 8.16
CA TYR A 274 -9.40 1.46 9.47
C TYR A 274 -9.17 2.61 10.45
N CYS A 275 -9.44 2.36 11.72
CA CYS A 275 -9.34 3.33 12.81
C CYS A 275 -9.93 4.72 12.46
N GLY A 276 -11.03 4.76 11.68
CA GLY A 276 -11.66 6.00 11.22
C GLY A 276 -10.86 6.81 10.20
N CYS A 277 -9.79 6.24 9.58
CA CYS A 277 -9.10 6.86 8.45
C CYS A 277 -9.75 6.43 7.14
N LYS A 278 -10.17 7.39 6.33
CA LYS A 278 -10.68 7.16 4.98
C LYS A 278 -9.55 7.19 3.96
N PHE A 279 -9.61 6.29 2.99
CA PHE A 279 -8.76 6.28 1.82
C PHE A 279 -9.52 6.86 0.64
N ILE A 280 -8.90 7.75 -0.10
CA ILE A 280 -9.55 8.54 -1.14
C ILE A 280 -8.74 8.44 -2.42
N SER A 281 -9.39 8.00 -3.50
CA SER A 281 -8.82 8.06 -4.84
C SER A 281 -8.82 9.50 -5.32
N ALA A 282 -7.65 10.12 -5.35
CA ALA A 282 -7.49 11.50 -5.80
C ALA A 282 -7.52 11.57 -7.33
N ASP A 283 -8.19 12.60 -7.87
CA ASP A 283 -8.24 12.87 -9.31
C ASP A 283 -8.73 11.68 -10.14
N ALA A 284 -9.70 10.90 -9.62
CA ALA A 284 -10.23 9.74 -10.32
C ALA A 284 -11.02 10.11 -11.58
N ASP A 285 -11.48 11.34 -11.67
CA ASP A 285 -12.21 11.91 -12.81
C ASP A 285 -11.29 12.54 -13.88
N LEU A 286 -9.98 12.70 -13.57
CA LEU A 286 -9.03 13.33 -14.48
C LEU A 286 -8.23 12.29 -15.28
N ASP A 287 -8.07 12.56 -16.57
CA ASP A 287 -7.11 11.83 -17.39
C ASP A 287 -5.67 12.30 -17.10
N ARG A 288 -4.69 11.60 -17.71
CA ARG A 288 -3.27 11.90 -17.48
C ARG A 288 -2.86 13.30 -17.95
N ASN A 289 -3.43 13.80 -19.06
CA ASN A 289 -3.12 15.12 -19.60
C ASN A 289 -3.69 16.21 -18.70
N GLU A 290 -4.88 16.01 -18.18
CA GLU A 290 -5.52 16.92 -17.23
C GLU A 290 -4.75 17.00 -15.92
N LYS A 291 -4.21 15.88 -15.40
CA LYS A 291 -3.33 15.85 -14.24
C LYS A 291 -2.02 16.60 -14.50
N VAL A 292 -1.39 16.41 -15.65
CA VAL A 292 -0.19 17.17 -16.05
C VAL A 292 -0.52 18.66 -16.12
N LYS A 293 -1.63 19.05 -16.75
CA LYS A 293 -2.08 20.43 -16.82
C LYS A 293 -2.29 21.02 -15.42
N LYS A 294 -2.93 20.31 -14.51
CA LYS A 294 -3.13 20.72 -13.11
C LYS A 294 -1.79 21.01 -12.41
N ILE A 295 -0.77 20.17 -12.61
CA ILE A 295 0.57 20.34 -12.05
C ILE A 295 1.26 21.57 -12.64
N VAL A 296 1.16 21.76 -13.96
CA VAL A 296 1.75 22.91 -14.66
C VAL A 296 1.09 24.21 -14.22
N ASP A 297 -0.24 24.25 -14.15
CA ASP A 297 -1.01 25.42 -13.71
C ASP A 297 -0.66 25.81 -12.25
N TYR A 298 -0.52 24.83 -11.36
CA TYR A 298 -0.06 25.05 -9.99
C TYR A 298 1.36 25.64 -9.98
N SER A 299 2.29 25.03 -10.73
CA SER A 299 3.69 25.46 -10.80
C SER A 299 3.81 26.90 -11.32
N SER A 300 3.07 27.23 -12.36
CA SER A 300 3.05 28.58 -12.96
C SER A 300 2.50 29.65 -12.01
N LYS A 301 1.45 29.31 -11.25
CA LYS A 301 0.81 30.24 -10.30
C LYS A 301 1.65 30.48 -9.04
N THR A 302 2.43 29.49 -8.61
CA THR A 302 3.13 29.52 -7.32
C THR A 302 4.64 29.68 -7.45
N ASN A 303 5.18 29.57 -8.66
CA ASN A 303 6.62 29.47 -8.98
C ASN A 303 7.30 28.29 -8.22
N LYS A 304 6.55 27.18 -8.01
CA LYS A 304 7.03 25.95 -7.37
C LYS A 304 6.97 24.81 -8.37
N TYR A 305 8.11 24.20 -8.65
CA TYR A 305 8.24 23.17 -9.68
C TYR A 305 8.49 21.80 -9.07
N PHE A 306 7.94 20.76 -9.71
CA PHE A 306 8.16 19.37 -9.37
C PHE A 306 9.04 18.68 -10.40
N GLU A 307 10.08 18.00 -9.94
CA GLU A 307 10.85 17.07 -10.77
C GLU A 307 10.07 15.75 -10.85
N LEU A 308 9.23 15.58 -11.88
CA LEU A 308 8.40 14.38 -12.00
C LEU A 308 9.22 13.11 -12.20
N GLN A 309 8.93 12.08 -11.41
CA GLN A 309 9.57 10.75 -11.45
C GLN A 309 8.66 9.76 -12.18
N VAL A 310 8.63 9.79 -13.51
CA VAL A 310 7.65 9.04 -14.32
C VAL A 310 8.16 7.70 -14.83
N CYS A 311 9.45 7.39 -14.63
CA CYS A 311 10.05 6.17 -15.14
C CYS A 311 9.52 4.91 -14.44
N TRP A 312 9.24 3.85 -15.20
CA TRP A 312 8.92 2.53 -14.65
C TRP A 312 10.14 1.85 -14.03
N ASN A 313 11.33 2.05 -14.65
CA ASN A 313 12.55 1.47 -14.12
C ASN A 313 13.16 2.38 -13.03
N LYS A 314 12.65 2.25 -11.82
CA LYS A 314 13.09 3.05 -10.66
C LYS A 314 14.42 2.55 -10.06
N GLN A 315 15.06 1.54 -10.65
CA GLN A 315 16.32 0.98 -10.11
C GLN A 315 17.46 2.01 -10.02
N GLU A 316 17.44 3.02 -10.88
CA GLU A 316 18.38 4.13 -10.81
C GLU A 316 17.96 5.22 -9.81
N GLY A 317 16.76 5.17 -9.25
CA GLY A 317 16.18 6.21 -8.38
C GLY A 317 15.90 7.52 -9.09
N MET A 318 15.94 7.55 -10.42
CA MET A 318 15.73 8.71 -11.30
C MET A 318 15.04 8.28 -12.60
N ASN A 319 14.59 9.26 -13.39
CA ASN A 319 14.10 9.01 -14.74
C ASN A 319 15.21 8.43 -15.64
N CYS A 320 14.92 7.30 -16.27
CA CYS A 320 15.88 6.67 -17.19
C CYS A 320 15.98 7.38 -18.54
N CYS A 321 15.03 8.25 -18.90
CA CYS A 321 14.90 8.95 -20.18
C CYS A 321 14.93 8.03 -21.42
N LYS A 322 14.51 6.76 -21.26
CA LYS A 322 14.56 5.74 -22.32
C LYS A 322 13.30 4.88 -22.40
N CYS A 323 12.43 4.90 -21.39
CA CYS A 323 11.22 4.10 -21.39
C CYS A 323 10.06 4.83 -22.07
N GLU A 324 9.10 4.09 -22.61
CA GLU A 324 7.91 4.59 -23.31
C GLU A 324 7.12 5.61 -22.47
N LYS A 325 7.08 5.42 -21.15
CA LYS A 325 6.40 6.34 -20.23
C LYS A 325 7.03 7.74 -20.17
N MET A 326 8.26 7.90 -20.70
CA MET A 326 9.02 9.17 -20.74
C MET A 326 8.93 9.86 -22.09
N LEU A 327 8.57 9.13 -23.15
CA LEU A 327 8.37 9.63 -24.51
C LEU A 327 6.93 10.11 -24.70
#